data_b7822777f71b06d9574eda293976250b
#
_entry.id   b7822777f71b06d9574eda293976250b
#
_cell.length_a   1.000
_cell.length_b   1.000
_cell.length_c   1.000
_cell.angle_alpha   90.00
_cell.angle_beta   90.00
_cell.angle_gamma   90.00
#
_symmetry.space_group_name_H-M   'P 1'
#
loop_
_entity.id
_entity.type
_entity.pdbx_description
1 polymer ?
#
loop_
_entity_poly.entity_id
_entity_poly.type
_entity_poly.pdbx_seq_one_letter_code
_entity_poly.pdbx_strand_id
1 'polypeptide(L)'
;RELDVLNGLMNPIRGLPLTSALLILGGMASAGIPGLIGFVTEFLVFQGAYSIFPLPTLLCVVGTGMTAVYFVILLNRTCFGKLDNDLAYFPKVKFVERFPAVVLAVLILFLGVQPTWLVRWGEPTAVSWVAQLPPPPLAIAPVTPKPLATALSEEALEGPLQ
;
A
#
# COMPACT_ATOMS: atom_id res chain seq x y z
N ARG A 1 -0.77 -28.64 -3.94
CA ARG A 1 -0.01 -28.02 -2.84
C ARG A 1 -1.00 -27.47 -1.84
N GLU A 2 -1.18 -28.18 -0.75
CA GLU A 2 -2.21 -27.91 0.25
C GLU A 2 -1.64 -26.98 1.30
N LEU A 3 -2.32 -25.85 1.56
CA LEU A 3 -1.93 -24.91 2.62
C LEU A 3 -2.09 -25.51 4.02
N ASP A 4 -2.95 -26.52 4.14
CA ASP A 4 -3.22 -27.19 5.42
C ASP A 4 -2.01 -28.00 5.93
N VAL A 5 -1.05 -28.29 5.06
CA VAL A 5 0.21 -28.98 5.42
C VAL A 5 1.25 -28.00 5.99
N LEU A 6 1.12 -26.71 5.71
CA LEU A 6 2.04 -25.67 6.16
C LEU A 6 1.46 -24.94 7.37
N ASN A 7 1.64 -25.47 8.55
CA ASN A 7 1.21 -24.84 9.79
C ASN A 7 2.39 -24.64 10.76
N GLY A 8 2.37 -23.53 11.51
CA GLY A 8 3.29 -23.31 12.61
C GLY A 8 4.75 -23.06 12.21
N LEU A 9 5.01 -22.51 11.01
CA LEU A 9 6.36 -22.21 10.53
C LEU A 9 7.13 -21.22 11.42
N MET A 10 6.43 -20.43 12.23
CA MET A 10 7.04 -19.49 13.18
C MET A 10 7.60 -20.18 14.44
N ASN A 11 7.37 -21.48 14.62
CA ASN A 11 7.86 -22.20 15.79
C ASN A 11 9.40 -22.17 15.85
N PRO A 12 10.02 -21.63 16.93
CA PRO A 12 11.47 -21.46 17.02
C PRO A 12 12.23 -22.79 17.13
N ILE A 13 11.60 -23.86 17.62
CA ILE A 13 12.26 -25.13 17.91
C ILE A 13 12.33 -26.01 16.66
N ARG A 14 11.25 -26.03 15.86
CA ARG A 14 11.07 -26.99 14.76
C ARG A 14 10.72 -26.33 13.43
N GLY A 15 10.43 -25.04 13.42
CA GLY A 15 10.05 -24.29 12.24
C GLY A 15 11.21 -23.50 11.62
N LEU A 16 10.82 -22.58 10.75
CA LEU A 16 11.70 -21.67 10.04
C LEU A 16 11.40 -20.21 10.46
N PRO A 17 11.73 -19.80 11.69
CA PRO A 17 11.25 -18.53 12.25
C PRO A 17 11.71 -17.31 11.45
N LEU A 18 12.97 -17.28 10.97
CA LEU A 18 13.46 -16.16 10.17
C LEU A 18 12.78 -16.09 8.79
N THR A 19 12.59 -17.24 8.15
CA THR A 19 11.89 -17.31 6.86
C THR A 19 10.43 -16.90 7.01
N SER A 20 9.78 -17.31 8.09
CA SER A 20 8.42 -16.90 8.42
C SER A 20 8.31 -15.41 8.72
N ALA A 21 9.28 -14.83 9.44
CA ALA A 21 9.32 -13.39 9.69
C ALA A 21 9.45 -12.59 8.39
N LEU A 22 10.30 -13.02 7.45
CA LEU A 22 10.43 -12.41 6.12
C LEU A 22 9.14 -12.57 5.30
N LEU A 23 8.47 -13.71 5.38
CA LEU A 23 7.19 -13.94 4.72
C LEU A 23 6.09 -13.04 5.31
N ILE A 24 6.05 -12.90 6.64
CA ILE A 24 5.12 -12.00 7.33
C ILE A 24 5.36 -10.56 6.88
N LEU A 25 6.61 -10.10 6.88
CA LEU A 25 6.95 -8.75 6.45
C LEU A 25 6.52 -8.49 4.99
N GLY A 26 6.79 -9.43 4.09
CA GLY A 26 6.37 -9.34 2.69
C GLY A 26 4.85 -9.32 2.53
N GLY A 27 4.14 -10.18 3.27
CA GLY A 27 2.66 -10.20 3.28
C GLY A 27 2.06 -8.92 3.85
N MET A 28 2.63 -8.37 4.91
CA MET A 28 2.23 -7.08 5.49
C MET A 28 2.47 -5.92 4.51
N ALA A 29 3.58 -5.94 3.78
CA ALA A 29 3.86 -4.95 2.75
C ALA A 29 2.85 -5.03 1.58
N SER A 30 2.47 -6.23 1.18
CA SER A 30 1.45 -6.47 0.15
C SER A 30 0.03 -6.16 0.62
N ALA A 31 -0.21 -6.20 1.93
CA ALA A 31 -1.48 -5.82 2.54
C ALA A 31 -1.63 -4.29 2.73
N GLY A 32 -0.66 -3.50 2.30
CA GLY A 32 -0.73 -2.04 2.37
C GLY A 32 -0.61 -1.47 3.78
N ILE A 33 0.18 -2.10 4.67
CA ILE A 33 0.35 -1.60 6.05
C ILE A 33 1.20 -0.33 6.05
N PRO A 34 0.78 0.74 6.78
CA PRO A 34 1.54 1.97 6.92
C PRO A 34 2.98 1.74 7.42
N GLY A 35 3.92 2.46 6.81
CA GLY A 35 5.36 2.30 7.09
C GLY A 35 6.08 1.32 6.15
N LEU A 36 5.35 0.63 5.28
CA LEU A 36 5.89 -0.26 4.25
C LEU A 36 5.61 0.33 2.86
N ILE A 37 6.43 -0.07 1.87
CA ILE A 37 6.36 0.50 0.51
C ILE A 37 4.99 0.31 -0.15
N GLY A 38 4.28 -0.79 0.14
CA GLY A 38 2.95 -1.07 -0.40
C GLY A 38 1.95 0.04 -0.10
N PHE A 39 1.86 0.47 1.15
CA PHE A 39 0.99 1.57 1.55
C PHE A 39 1.29 2.88 0.80
N VAL A 40 2.58 3.23 0.67
CA VAL A 40 2.98 4.47 0.01
C VAL A 40 2.53 4.51 -1.44
N THR A 41 2.70 3.40 -2.16
CA THR A 41 2.31 3.30 -3.57
C THR A 41 0.80 3.36 -3.75
N GLU A 42 0.04 2.63 -2.94
CA GLU A 42 -1.42 2.64 -2.97
C GLU A 42 -1.97 4.03 -2.64
N PHE A 43 -1.46 4.66 -1.58
CA PHE A 43 -1.88 5.99 -1.15
C PHE A 43 -1.67 7.05 -2.23
N LEU A 44 -0.50 7.08 -2.88
CA LEU A 44 -0.22 8.02 -3.96
C LEU A 44 -1.14 7.81 -5.16
N VAL A 45 -1.42 6.55 -5.53
CA VAL A 45 -2.34 6.23 -6.63
C VAL A 45 -3.76 6.67 -6.29
N PHE A 46 -4.25 6.37 -5.08
CA PHE A 46 -5.60 6.75 -4.67
C PHE A 46 -5.75 8.26 -4.57
N GLN A 47 -4.75 8.97 -4.03
CA GLN A 47 -4.77 10.42 -3.95
C GLN A 47 -4.83 11.06 -5.35
N GLY A 48 -4.05 10.56 -6.30
CA GLY A 48 -4.06 11.06 -7.68
C GLY A 48 -5.35 10.72 -8.44
N ALA A 49 -5.84 9.49 -8.30
CA ALA A 49 -7.01 9.01 -9.03
C ALA A 49 -8.34 9.56 -8.47
N TYR A 50 -8.43 9.83 -7.17
CA TYR A 50 -9.66 10.26 -6.53
C TYR A 50 -10.20 11.59 -7.08
N SER A 51 -9.31 12.51 -7.43
CA SER A 51 -9.70 13.82 -7.98
C SER A 51 -10.36 13.72 -9.35
N ILE A 52 -10.09 12.64 -10.12
CA ILE A 52 -10.62 12.45 -11.48
C ILE A 52 -11.72 11.40 -11.51
N PHE A 53 -11.51 10.29 -10.77
CA PHE A 53 -12.40 9.13 -10.76
C PHE A 53 -12.76 8.72 -9.32
N PRO A 54 -13.61 9.49 -8.61
CA PRO A 54 -13.87 9.24 -7.18
C PRO A 54 -14.51 7.87 -6.92
N LEU A 55 -15.54 7.49 -7.67
CA LEU A 55 -16.24 6.23 -7.46
C LEU A 55 -15.37 4.99 -7.75
N PRO A 56 -14.69 4.89 -8.89
CA PRO A 56 -13.75 3.80 -9.14
C PRO A 56 -12.63 3.71 -8.10
N THR A 57 -12.10 4.86 -7.64
CA THR A 57 -11.05 4.88 -6.63
C THR A 57 -11.55 4.32 -5.29
N LEU A 58 -12.76 4.66 -4.86
CA LEU A 58 -13.36 4.07 -3.64
C LEU A 58 -13.55 2.55 -3.77
N LEU A 59 -13.95 2.05 -4.93
CA LEU A 59 -14.03 0.60 -5.17
C LEU A 59 -12.65 -0.06 -5.09
N CYS A 60 -11.59 0.59 -5.59
CA CYS A 60 -10.23 0.11 -5.45
C CYS A 60 -9.78 0.07 -3.98
N VAL A 61 -10.13 1.07 -3.16
CA VAL A 61 -9.83 1.06 -1.72
C VAL A 61 -10.50 -0.14 -1.02
N VAL A 62 -11.75 -0.47 -1.39
CA VAL A 62 -12.40 -1.69 -0.88
C VAL A 62 -11.65 -2.94 -1.34
N GLY A 63 -11.18 -2.97 -2.60
CA GLY A 63 -10.39 -4.06 -3.16
C GLY A 63 -9.07 -4.28 -2.38
N THR A 64 -8.35 -3.22 -2.04
CA THR A 64 -7.13 -3.33 -1.22
C THR A 64 -7.42 -3.83 0.20
N GLY A 65 -8.56 -3.42 0.77
CA GLY A 65 -9.03 -3.97 2.05
C GLY A 65 -9.24 -5.49 1.98
N MET A 66 -9.83 -6.00 0.90
CA MET A 66 -9.98 -7.45 0.68
C MET A 66 -8.63 -8.14 0.51
N THR A 67 -7.66 -7.49 -0.15
CA THR A 67 -6.28 -7.99 -0.26
C THR A 67 -5.64 -8.18 1.11
N ALA A 68 -5.79 -7.22 2.01
CA ALA A 68 -5.31 -7.32 3.38
C ALA A 68 -5.91 -8.51 4.13
N VAL A 69 -7.21 -8.75 3.97
CA VAL A 69 -7.91 -9.88 4.62
C VAL A 69 -7.32 -11.22 4.18
N TYR A 70 -7.15 -11.45 2.88
CA TYR A 70 -6.62 -12.74 2.43
C TYR A 70 -5.15 -12.95 2.83
N PHE A 71 -4.32 -11.88 2.87
CA PHE A 71 -2.95 -11.99 3.38
C PHE A 71 -2.93 -12.35 4.88
N VAL A 72 -3.78 -11.74 5.70
CA VAL A 72 -3.90 -12.08 7.11
C VAL A 72 -4.30 -13.55 7.29
N ILE A 73 -5.27 -14.02 6.52
CA ILE A 73 -5.69 -15.43 6.56
C ILE A 73 -4.54 -16.36 6.14
N LEU A 74 -3.83 -16.01 5.06
CA LEU A 74 -2.68 -16.78 4.57
C LEU A 74 -1.59 -16.88 5.65
N LEU A 75 -1.17 -15.75 6.21
CA LEU A 75 -0.12 -15.68 7.23
C LEU A 75 -0.53 -16.42 8.52
N ASN A 76 -1.80 -16.30 8.92
CA ASN A 76 -2.30 -17.00 10.09
C ASN A 76 -2.27 -18.51 9.90
N ARG A 77 -2.66 -19.00 8.74
CA ARG A 77 -2.63 -20.43 8.43
C ARG A 77 -1.23 -21.00 8.29
N THR A 78 -0.30 -20.26 7.69
CA THR A 78 1.06 -20.78 7.41
C THR A 78 2.05 -20.55 8.53
N CYS A 79 2.07 -19.35 9.13
CA CYS A 79 3.07 -18.95 10.11
C CYS A 79 2.65 -19.28 11.54
N PHE A 80 1.36 -19.09 11.85
CA PHE A 80 0.81 -19.28 13.20
C PHE A 80 0.05 -20.61 13.26
N GLY A 81 -0.12 -21.14 14.46
CA GLY A 81 -0.77 -22.42 14.69
C GLY A 81 0.16 -23.48 15.23
N LYS A 82 -0.38 -24.69 15.45
CA LYS A 82 0.40 -25.84 15.94
C LYS A 82 1.13 -26.48 14.78
N LEU A 83 2.44 -26.64 14.95
CA LEU A 83 3.24 -27.40 14.00
C LEU A 83 2.85 -28.88 14.07
N ASP A 84 2.52 -29.49 12.93
CA ASP A 84 2.23 -30.91 12.86
C ASP A 84 3.52 -31.74 13.09
N ASN A 85 3.42 -32.81 13.86
CA ASN A 85 4.58 -33.62 14.22
C ASN A 85 5.24 -34.31 13.03
N ASP A 86 4.49 -34.60 11.99
CA ASP A 86 4.99 -35.25 10.76
C ASP A 86 5.86 -34.32 9.92
N LEU A 87 5.66 -33.01 10.08
CA LEU A 87 6.40 -31.95 9.36
C LEU A 87 7.39 -31.21 10.27
N ALA A 88 7.67 -31.73 11.45
CA ALA A 88 8.42 -31.08 12.51
C ALA A 88 9.92 -30.84 12.19
N TYR A 89 10.45 -31.43 11.13
CA TYR A 89 11.87 -31.33 10.77
C TYR A 89 12.07 -30.77 9.36
N PHE A 90 11.90 -29.45 9.23
CA PHE A 90 12.29 -28.78 8.01
C PHE A 90 13.81 -28.69 7.88
N PRO A 91 14.39 -28.92 6.68
CA PRO A 91 15.80 -28.72 6.46
C PRO A 91 16.17 -27.26 6.73
N LYS A 92 17.33 -27.04 7.35
CA LYS A 92 17.82 -25.67 7.60
C LYS A 92 18.06 -24.96 6.27
N VAL A 93 17.36 -23.84 6.07
CA VAL A 93 17.52 -22.99 4.90
C VAL A 93 18.92 -22.34 4.95
N LYS A 94 19.68 -22.47 3.87
CA LYS A 94 21.03 -21.88 3.73
C LYS A 94 20.93 -20.35 3.64
N PHE A 95 21.99 -19.66 4.08
CA PHE A 95 22.04 -18.19 4.02
C PHE A 95 21.85 -17.65 2.58
N VAL A 96 22.42 -18.33 1.60
CA VAL A 96 22.30 -17.97 0.17
C VAL A 96 20.83 -17.94 -0.29
N GLU A 97 20.01 -18.86 0.20
CA GLU A 97 18.60 -18.94 -0.14
C GLU A 97 17.76 -17.84 0.52
N ARG A 98 18.20 -17.33 1.67
CA ARG A 98 17.55 -16.23 2.40
C ARG A 98 17.99 -14.86 1.92
N PHE A 99 19.16 -14.74 1.32
CA PHE A 99 19.75 -13.47 0.93
C PHE A 99 18.82 -12.60 0.07
N PRO A 100 18.17 -13.11 -0.99
CA PRO A 100 17.23 -12.31 -1.79
C PRO A 100 16.07 -11.78 -0.95
N ALA A 101 15.51 -12.60 -0.05
CA ALA A 101 14.39 -12.21 0.80
C ALA A 101 14.78 -11.13 1.83
N VAL A 102 16.02 -11.20 2.36
CA VAL A 102 16.55 -10.17 3.27
C VAL A 102 16.76 -8.85 2.52
N VAL A 103 17.32 -8.89 1.31
CA VAL A 103 17.48 -7.68 0.47
C VAL A 103 16.13 -7.03 0.20
N LEU A 104 15.13 -7.81 -0.19
CA LEU A 104 13.77 -7.32 -0.41
C LEU A 104 13.17 -6.73 0.88
N ALA A 105 13.35 -7.37 2.02
CA ALA A 105 12.87 -6.86 3.30
C ALA A 105 13.48 -5.50 3.66
N VAL A 106 14.77 -5.33 3.45
CA VAL A 106 15.47 -4.05 3.66
C VAL A 106 14.93 -2.98 2.71
N LEU A 107 14.73 -3.30 1.43
CA LEU A 107 14.16 -2.37 0.45
C LEU A 107 12.73 -1.98 0.79
N ILE A 108 11.88 -2.92 1.20
CA ILE A 108 10.49 -2.67 1.63
C ILE A 108 10.45 -1.66 2.78
N LEU A 109 11.30 -1.84 3.79
CA LEU A 109 11.37 -0.96 4.94
C LEU A 109 11.97 0.40 4.57
N PHE A 110 13.10 0.40 3.86
CA PHE A 110 13.78 1.64 3.47
C PHE A 110 12.90 2.53 2.61
N LEU A 111 12.29 1.99 1.56
CA LEU A 111 11.42 2.74 0.65
C LEU A 111 10.06 3.09 1.28
N GLY A 112 9.61 2.31 2.27
CA GLY A 112 8.39 2.62 3.03
C GLY A 112 8.56 3.83 3.95
N VAL A 113 9.75 3.98 4.56
CA VAL A 113 10.05 5.10 5.46
C VAL A 113 10.54 6.34 4.68
N GLN A 114 11.28 6.14 3.59
CA GLN A 114 11.86 7.19 2.76
C GLN A 114 11.39 7.11 1.30
N PRO A 115 10.10 7.32 1.02
CA PRO A 115 9.55 7.22 -0.33
C PRO A 115 9.98 8.37 -1.24
N THR A 116 10.38 9.50 -0.67
CA THR A 116 10.74 10.73 -1.40
C THR A 116 11.83 10.49 -2.45
N TRP A 117 12.77 9.62 -2.15
CA TRP A 117 13.86 9.29 -3.07
C TRP A 117 13.34 8.63 -4.35
N LEU A 118 12.44 7.66 -4.22
CA LEU A 118 11.83 6.95 -5.35
C LEU A 118 10.91 7.87 -6.16
N VAL A 119 10.11 8.70 -5.48
CA VAL A 119 9.21 9.67 -6.11
C VAL A 119 10.00 10.68 -6.94
N ARG A 120 11.05 11.28 -6.40
CA ARG A 120 11.91 12.23 -7.12
C ARG A 120 12.57 11.61 -8.35
N TRP A 121 12.90 10.34 -8.29
CA TRP A 121 13.51 9.64 -9.43
C TRP A 121 12.51 9.39 -10.56
N GLY A 122 11.25 9.10 -10.23
CA GLY A 122 10.18 8.86 -11.21
C GLY A 122 9.50 10.13 -11.74
N GLU A 123 9.54 11.24 -10.99
CA GLU A 123 8.83 12.48 -11.29
C GLU A 123 9.11 13.06 -12.69
N PRO A 124 10.38 13.19 -13.16
CA PRO A 124 10.64 13.75 -14.47
C PRO A 124 10.00 12.96 -15.61
N THR A 125 10.00 11.63 -15.48
CA THR A 125 9.38 10.73 -16.48
C THR A 125 7.87 10.86 -16.45
N ALA A 126 7.26 10.88 -15.27
CA ALA A 126 5.81 11.05 -15.11
C ALA A 126 5.34 12.39 -15.68
N VAL A 127 6.04 13.49 -15.40
CA VAL A 127 5.74 14.82 -15.94
C VAL A 127 5.83 14.84 -17.47
N SER A 128 6.85 14.22 -18.05
CA SER A 128 7.01 14.16 -19.52
C SER A 128 5.86 13.39 -20.20
N TRP A 129 5.35 12.35 -19.57
CA TRP A 129 4.21 11.57 -20.08
C TRP A 129 2.90 12.36 -19.97
N VAL A 130 2.66 13.01 -18.84
CA VAL A 130 1.46 13.82 -18.63
C VAL A 130 1.42 14.99 -19.62
N ALA A 131 2.57 15.61 -19.94
CA ALA A 131 2.66 16.69 -20.93
C ALA A 131 2.28 16.27 -22.38
N GLN A 132 2.33 14.97 -22.69
CA GLN A 132 1.93 14.42 -23.98
C GLN A 132 0.43 14.08 -24.06
N LEU A 133 -0.27 14.06 -22.91
CA LEU A 133 -1.70 13.80 -22.89
C LEU A 133 -2.48 15.07 -23.31
N PRO A 134 -3.57 14.93 -24.08
CA PRO A 134 -4.47 16.05 -24.32
C PRO A 134 -5.02 16.57 -22.98
N PRO A 135 -5.25 17.87 -22.82
CA PRO A 135 -5.80 18.41 -21.59
C PRO A 135 -7.13 17.72 -21.28
N PRO A 136 -7.39 17.39 -20.00
CA PRO A 136 -8.62 16.71 -19.62
C PRO A 136 -9.83 17.54 -20.08
N PRO A 137 -10.88 16.90 -20.63
CA PRO A 137 -12.06 17.59 -21.17
C PRO A 137 -12.89 18.34 -20.11
N LEU A 138 -12.58 18.13 -18.85
CA LEU A 138 -13.13 18.86 -17.70
C LEU A 138 -11.96 19.40 -16.87
N ALA A 139 -11.41 20.54 -17.30
CA ALA A 139 -10.74 21.39 -16.32
C ALA A 139 -11.84 21.83 -15.33
N ILE A 140 -11.90 21.15 -14.18
CA ILE A 140 -12.55 21.74 -13.01
C ILE A 140 -11.79 23.04 -12.81
N ALA A 141 -12.42 24.16 -13.14
CA ALA A 141 -11.81 25.47 -12.95
C ALA A 141 -11.25 25.48 -11.53
N PRO A 142 -9.99 25.92 -11.33
CA PRO A 142 -9.45 25.99 -9.99
C PRO A 142 -10.48 26.79 -9.18
N VAL A 143 -10.98 26.16 -8.11
CA VAL A 143 -11.82 26.88 -7.14
C VAL A 143 -10.87 27.89 -6.52
N THR A 144 -10.79 29.07 -7.16
CA THR A 144 -10.14 30.22 -6.54
C THR A 144 -10.98 30.51 -5.31
N PRO A 145 -10.43 30.36 -4.10
CA PRO A 145 -11.18 30.74 -2.91
C PRO A 145 -11.55 32.21 -3.07
N LYS A 146 -12.84 32.48 -3.25
CA LYS A 146 -13.37 33.86 -3.33
C LYS A 146 -12.92 34.56 -2.05
N PRO A 147 -12.19 35.68 -2.13
CA PRO A 147 -11.73 36.36 -0.93
C PRO A 147 -12.94 36.65 -0.04
N LEU A 148 -12.83 36.33 1.25
CA LEU A 148 -13.91 36.47 2.22
C LEU A 148 -14.54 37.89 2.19
N ALA A 149 -13.72 38.91 1.90
CA ALA A 149 -14.12 40.29 1.74
C ALA A 149 -15.13 40.51 0.59
N THR A 150 -15.00 39.78 -0.50
CA THR A 150 -15.89 39.89 -1.68
C THR A 150 -17.20 39.13 -1.43
N ALA A 151 -17.17 38.04 -0.68
CA ALA A 151 -18.36 37.30 -0.28
C ALA A 151 -19.25 38.14 0.67
N LEU A 152 -18.63 38.80 1.65
CA LEU A 152 -19.34 39.66 2.62
C LEU A 152 -19.93 40.93 1.97
N SER A 153 -19.29 41.46 0.91
CA SER A 153 -19.80 42.63 0.19
C SER A 153 -21.03 42.30 -0.70
N GLU A 154 -21.08 41.09 -1.28
CA GLU A 154 -22.25 40.64 -2.05
C GLU A 154 -23.45 40.33 -1.14
N GLU A 155 -23.21 39.70 0.03
CA GLU A 155 -24.26 39.41 0.99
C GLU A 155 -24.84 40.68 1.64
N ALA A 156 -24.03 41.74 1.74
CA ALA A 156 -24.49 43.06 2.19
C ALA A 156 -25.31 43.84 1.13
N LEU A 157 -25.20 43.50 -0.14
CA LEU A 157 -25.96 44.11 -1.24
C LEU A 157 -27.26 43.40 -1.55
N GLU A 158 -27.40 42.11 -1.13
CA GLU A 158 -28.65 41.32 -1.23
C GLU A 158 -29.53 41.40 0.03
N GLY A 159 -29.37 42.43 0.85
CA GLY A 159 -30.26 42.70 1.99
C GLY A 159 -31.71 42.78 1.58
N PRO A 160 -32.68 42.43 2.47
CA PRO A 160 -34.06 42.07 2.13
C PRO A 160 -34.81 43.26 1.53
N LEU A 161 -35.17 43.13 0.24
CA LEU A 161 -36.26 43.91 -0.34
C LEU A 161 -37.58 43.31 0.19
N GLN A 162 -38.09 43.90 1.23
CA GLN A 162 -39.52 43.77 1.61
C GLN A 162 -40.35 44.81 0.86
#